data_c60aebe98bc9970b9ab6ec732dd96b9e
#
_entry.id   c60aebe98bc9970b9ab6ec732dd96b9e
#
_cell.length_a   1.000
_cell.length_b   1.000
_cell.length_c   1.000
_cell.angle_alpha   90.00
_cell.angle_beta   90.00
_cell.angle_gamma   90.00
#
_symmetry.space_group_name_H-M   'P 1'
#
loop_
_entity.id
_entity.type
_entity.pdbx_description
1 polymer ?
#
loop_
_entity_poly.entity_id
_entity_poly.type
_entity_poly.pdbx_seq_one_letter_code
_entity_poly.pdbx_strand_id
1 'polypeptide(L)'
;MDMMGSDGTGESVGDVRAQLWARIAALDVSVPYTPAADLIDRVEAIRRIAHAHGLTPAVTVTHFIERALVSGTDSSPVHGWLAMLTDAVASERQDYEAADRFAMACSARLAG
;
A
#
# COMPACT_ATOMS: atom_id res chain seq x y z
N MET A 1 -34.52 3.17 0.44
CA MET A 1 -33.94 3.12 0.35
C MET A 1 -33.02 2.78 0.39
N ASP A 2 -32.93 2.81 0.17
CA ASP A 2 -32.12 2.50 0.10
C ASP A 2 -31.14 2.40 0.12
N MET A 3 -31.36 2.62 0.03
CA MET A 3 -30.42 2.68 -0.03
C MET A 3 -29.47 2.35 0.23
N MET A 4 -29.80 2.33 0.35
CA MET A 4 -28.91 2.11 0.54
C MET A 4 -28.13 1.38 0.54
N GLY A 5 -28.25 1.14 0.24
CA GLY A 5 -27.64 0.51 0.08
C GLY A 5 -26.97 -0.14 0.00
N SER A 6 -26.98 0.02 -0.22
CA SER A 6 -26.31 -0.53 -0.43
C SER A 6 -25.50 -0.94 -0.23
N ASP A 7 -25.85 -0.76 -0.15
CA ASP A 7 -25.09 -1.09 0.09
C ASP A 7 -24.10 -1.58 0.49
N GLY A 8 -24.58 -1.17 0.74
CA GLY A 8 -23.37 -1.33 1.49
C GLY A 8 -22.61 -2.56 1.19
N THR A 9 -23.13 -3.30 0.42
CA THR A 9 -22.55 -4.58 0.11
C THR A 9 -21.28 -4.44 -0.67
N GLY A 10 -21.20 -3.61 -1.57
CA GLY A 10 -20.01 -3.51 -2.38
C GLY A 10 -19.35 -2.17 -2.19
N GLU A 11 -18.22 -2.19 -1.53
CA GLU A 11 -17.42 -0.98 -1.52
C GLU A 11 -16.96 -0.71 -2.93
N SER A 12 -17.14 0.51 -3.41
CA SER A 12 -16.61 0.89 -4.70
C SER A 12 -15.09 0.95 -4.63
N VAL A 13 -14.44 0.89 -5.78
CA VAL A 13 -12.98 1.03 -5.85
C VAL A 13 -12.55 2.36 -5.25
N GLY A 14 -13.34 3.42 -5.47
CA GLY A 14 -13.04 4.71 -4.87
C GLY A 14 -13.03 4.68 -3.35
N ASP A 15 -14.00 3.97 -2.76
CA ASP A 15 -14.07 3.83 -1.30
C ASP A 15 -12.88 3.05 -0.76
N VAL A 16 -12.49 1.98 -1.45
CA VAL A 16 -11.34 1.18 -1.06
C VAL A 16 -10.06 2.00 -1.14
N ARG A 17 -9.90 2.76 -2.21
CA ARG A 17 -8.73 3.62 -2.36
C ARG A 17 -8.66 4.66 -1.23
N ALA A 18 -9.79 5.29 -0.92
CA ALA A 18 -9.83 6.26 0.18
C ALA A 18 -9.46 5.63 1.50
N GLN A 19 -9.95 4.41 1.75
CA GLN A 19 -9.62 3.67 2.96
C GLN A 19 -8.12 3.37 3.03
N LEU A 20 -7.54 2.94 1.92
CA LEU A 20 -6.11 2.65 1.88
C LEU A 20 -5.26 3.90 2.07
N TRP A 21 -5.64 5.00 1.43
CA TRP A 21 -4.92 6.26 1.61
C TRP A 21 -4.95 6.73 3.07
N ALA A 22 -6.10 6.56 3.75
CA ALA A 22 -6.20 6.92 5.16
C ALA A 22 -5.23 6.06 6.00
N ARG A 23 -5.15 4.77 5.71
CA ARG A 23 -4.24 3.87 6.41
C ARG A 23 -2.79 4.21 6.15
N ILE A 24 -2.46 4.55 4.90
CA ILE A 24 -1.10 4.94 4.52
C ILE A 24 -0.71 6.24 5.24
N ALA A 25 -1.61 7.21 5.27
CA ALA A 25 -1.34 8.49 5.95
C ALA A 25 -1.11 8.28 7.45
N ALA A 26 -1.93 7.45 8.09
CA ALA A 26 -1.76 7.15 9.50
C ALA A 26 -0.44 6.44 9.75
N LEU A 27 -0.06 5.54 8.87
CA LEU A 27 1.20 4.83 8.97
C LEU A 27 2.39 5.79 8.86
N ASP A 28 2.31 6.69 7.88
CA ASP A 28 3.38 7.66 7.64
C ASP A 28 3.66 8.52 8.87
N VAL A 29 2.61 8.97 9.54
CA VAL A 29 2.73 9.77 10.76
C VAL A 29 3.35 8.95 11.89
N SER A 30 3.03 7.66 11.97
CA SER A 30 3.46 6.82 13.08
C SER A 30 4.85 6.20 12.91
N VAL A 31 5.44 6.28 11.71
CA VAL A 31 6.73 5.62 11.42
C VAL A 31 7.81 5.91 12.48
N PRO A 32 8.04 7.17 12.90
CA PRO A 32 9.12 7.43 13.85
C PRO A 32 8.89 6.83 15.24
N TYR A 33 7.65 6.43 15.54
CA TYR A 33 7.27 6.01 16.89
C TYR A 33 6.87 4.54 16.95
N THR A 34 6.96 3.82 15.84
CA THR A 34 6.43 2.46 15.74
C THR A 34 7.54 1.47 15.44
N PRO A 35 7.65 0.39 16.22
CA PRO A 35 8.63 -0.66 15.92
C PRO A 35 8.41 -1.27 14.55
N ALA A 36 9.49 -1.77 13.95
CA ALA A 36 9.43 -2.35 12.60
C ALA A 36 8.40 -3.49 12.51
N ALA A 37 8.31 -4.32 13.55
CA ALA A 37 7.36 -5.44 13.53
C ALA A 37 5.92 -4.95 13.40
N ASP A 38 5.59 -3.87 14.09
CA ASP A 38 4.24 -3.30 14.02
C ASP A 38 3.99 -2.62 12.67
N LEU A 39 5.02 -2.00 12.10
CA LEU A 39 4.92 -1.43 10.76
C LEU A 39 4.64 -2.52 9.74
N ILE A 40 5.33 -3.65 9.84
CA ILE A 40 5.11 -4.79 8.95
C ILE A 40 3.66 -5.27 9.04
N ASP A 41 3.13 -5.39 10.26
CA ASP A 41 1.73 -5.82 10.44
C ASP A 41 0.75 -4.87 9.78
N ARG A 42 1.00 -3.57 9.88
CA ARG A 42 0.13 -2.56 9.27
C ARG A 42 0.22 -2.58 7.75
N VAL A 43 1.43 -2.77 7.22
CA VAL A 43 1.63 -2.89 5.77
C VAL A 43 0.95 -4.16 5.26
N GLU A 44 1.03 -5.24 6.02
CA GLU A 44 0.35 -6.47 5.64
C GLU A 44 -1.17 -6.30 5.60
N ALA A 45 -1.75 -5.54 6.52
CA ALA A 45 -3.18 -5.25 6.50
C ALA A 45 -3.56 -4.50 5.22
N ILE A 46 -2.73 -3.54 4.80
CA ILE A 46 -2.95 -2.82 3.55
C ILE A 46 -2.86 -3.78 2.37
N ARG A 47 -1.88 -4.68 2.37
CA ARG A 47 -1.71 -5.65 1.30
C ARG A 47 -2.94 -6.54 1.16
N ARG A 48 -3.50 -6.99 2.29
CA ARG A 48 -4.69 -7.85 2.26
C ARG A 48 -5.88 -7.15 1.63
N ILE A 49 -6.09 -5.89 1.97
CA ILE A 49 -7.18 -5.11 1.41
C ILE A 49 -6.96 -4.92 -0.10
N ALA A 50 -5.74 -4.55 -0.48
CA ALA A 50 -5.40 -4.33 -1.89
C ALA A 50 -5.58 -5.62 -2.69
N HIS A 51 -5.15 -6.74 -2.14
CA HIS A 51 -5.27 -8.04 -2.81
C HIS A 51 -6.74 -8.41 -2.99
N ALA A 52 -7.56 -8.21 -1.96
CA ALA A 52 -8.96 -8.57 -2.00
C ALA A 52 -9.72 -7.80 -3.07
N HIS A 53 -9.25 -6.61 -3.43
CA HIS A 53 -9.92 -5.74 -4.40
C HIS A 53 -9.16 -5.62 -5.72
N GLY A 54 -8.17 -6.48 -5.94
CA GLY A 54 -7.48 -6.55 -7.22
C GLY A 54 -6.55 -5.38 -7.51
N LEU A 55 -6.09 -4.68 -6.49
CA LEU A 55 -5.18 -3.56 -6.67
C LEU A 55 -3.74 -4.07 -6.77
N THR A 56 -3.42 -4.68 -7.89
CA THR A 56 -2.17 -5.41 -8.10
C THR A 56 -0.90 -4.57 -7.89
N PRO A 57 -0.81 -3.33 -8.42
CA PRO A 57 0.39 -2.51 -8.14
C PRO A 57 0.59 -2.24 -6.65
N ALA A 58 -0.49 -2.01 -5.90
CA ALA A 58 -0.38 -1.77 -4.47
C ALA A 58 0.13 -3.01 -3.74
N VAL A 59 -0.35 -4.20 -4.12
CA VAL A 59 0.15 -5.46 -3.55
C VAL A 59 1.64 -5.58 -3.81
N THR A 60 2.08 -5.28 -5.03
CA THR A 60 3.50 -5.35 -5.39
C THR A 60 4.34 -4.44 -4.50
N VAL A 61 3.93 -3.18 -4.36
CA VAL A 61 4.69 -2.22 -3.55
C VAL A 61 4.75 -2.65 -2.09
N THR A 62 3.65 -3.17 -1.52
CA THR A 62 3.66 -3.61 -0.13
C THR A 62 4.64 -4.74 0.11
N HIS A 63 4.81 -5.66 -0.85
CA HIS A 63 5.82 -6.71 -0.74
C HIS A 63 7.22 -6.13 -0.60
N PHE A 64 7.55 -5.12 -1.40
CA PHE A 64 8.86 -4.49 -1.33
C PHE A 64 9.05 -3.74 -0.02
N ILE A 65 8.01 -3.09 0.49
CA ILE A 65 8.08 -2.40 1.77
C ILE A 65 8.36 -3.41 2.88
N GLU A 66 7.67 -4.54 2.88
CA GLU A 66 7.89 -5.57 3.89
C GLU A 66 9.33 -6.08 3.85
N ARG A 67 9.86 -6.28 2.65
CA ARG A 67 11.24 -6.72 2.51
C ARG A 67 12.23 -5.69 3.05
N ALA A 68 11.97 -4.42 2.77
CA ALA A 68 12.82 -3.35 3.26
C ALA A 68 12.80 -3.27 4.78
N LEU A 69 11.62 -3.44 5.38
CA LEU A 69 11.49 -3.40 6.84
C LEU A 69 12.18 -4.58 7.51
N VAL A 70 12.04 -5.77 6.91
CA VAL A 70 12.69 -6.98 7.45
C VAL A 70 14.20 -6.86 7.40
N SER A 71 14.75 -6.22 6.37
CA SER A 71 16.20 -6.10 6.22
C SER A 71 16.80 -5.08 7.18
N GLY A 72 15.99 -4.45 8.02
CA GLY A 72 16.48 -3.49 9.00
C GLY A 72 16.82 -2.14 8.41
N THR A 73 16.17 -1.80 7.32
CA THR A 73 16.36 -0.52 6.68
C THR A 73 15.98 0.62 7.62
N ASP A 74 16.77 1.66 7.60
CA ASP A 74 16.54 2.89 8.34
C ASP A 74 15.14 3.42 8.03
N SER A 75 14.48 4.04 9.02
CA SER A 75 13.13 4.57 8.84
C SER A 75 13.06 5.70 7.81
N SER A 76 14.18 6.36 7.55
CA SER A 76 14.22 7.47 6.62
C SER A 76 13.67 7.11 5.22
N PRO A 77 14.01 5.96 4.64
CA PRO A 77 13.45 5.59 3.34
C PRO A 77 11.98 5.19 3.37
N VAL A 78 11.41 4.92 4.54
CA VAL A 78 10.04 4.41 4.63
C VAL A 78 9.05 5.43 4.07
N HIS A 79 9.26 6.71 4.31
CA HIS A 79 8.37 7.74 3.76
C HIS A 79 8.31 7.69 2.23
N GLY A 80 9.46 7.46 1.59
CA GLY A 80 9.52 7.32 0.14
C GLY A 80 8.76 6.10 -0.35
N TRP A 81 8.86 4.98 0.39
CA TRP A 81 8.11 3.78 0.07
C TRP A 81 6.61 4.01 0.20
N LEU A 82 6.18 4.74 1.22
CA LEU A 82 4.76 5.04 1.43
C LEU A 82 4.22 5.97 0.35
N ALA A 83 5.04 6.92 -0.12
CA ALA A 83 4.66 7.77 -1.25
C ALA A 83 4.45 6.92 -2.50
N MET A 84 5.32 5.95 -2.75
CA MET A 84 5.19 5.04 -3.88
C MET A 84 3.92 4.19 -3.76
N LEU A 85 3.60 3.74 -2.54
CA LEU A 85 2.39 2.97 -2.30
C LEU A 85 1.15 3.82 -2.57
N THR A 86 1.17 5.09 -2.18
CA THR A 86 0.07 6.01 -2.47
C THR A 86 -0.16 6.11 -3.97
N ASP A 87 0.92 6.23 -4.74
CA ASP A 87 0.83 6.30 -6.20
C ASP A 87 0.29 4.99 -6.78
N ALA A 88 0.71 3.86 -6.23
CA ALA A 88 0.24 2.56 -6.69
C ALA A 88 -1.26 2.39 -6.46
N VAL A 89 -1.76 2.86 -5.31
CA VAL A 89 -3.20 2.84 -5.02
C VAL A 89 -3.96 3.73 -6.00
N ALA A 90 -3.37 4.86 -6.36
CA ALA A 90 -3.98 5.82 -7.27
C ALA A 90 -3.94 5.39 -8.73
N SER A 91 -3.12 4.40 -9.08
CA SER A 91 -2.93 3.99 -10.47
C SER A 91 -4.26 3.62 -11.11
N GLU A 92 -4.52 4.16 -12.29
CA GLU A 92 -5.73 3.82 -13.03
C GLU A 92 -5.65 2.41 -13.59
N ARG A 93 -4.45 1.92 -13.84
CA ARG A 93 -4.23 0.56 -14.33
C ARG A 93 -3.85 -0.34 -13.17
N GLN A 94 -4.59 -1.43 -13.04
CA GLN A 94 -4.38 -2.39 -11.96
C GLN A 94 -3.98 -3.76 -12.50
N ASP A 95 -3.43 -3.81 -13.71
CA ASP A 95 -3.01 -5.05 -14.33
C ASP A 95 -1.56 -5.37 -13.98
N TYR A 96 -1.10 -6.53 -14.45
CA TYR A 96 0.25 -6.98 -14.15
C TYR A 96 1.32 -6.11 -14.79
N GLU A 97 1.02 -5.50 -15.94
CA GLU A 97 1.98 -4.60 -16.58
C GLU A 97 2.24 -3.37 -15.72
N ALA A 98 1.19 -2.79 -15.15
CA ALA A 98 1.34 -1.67 -14.22
C ALA A 98 2.11 -2.11 -12.97
N ALA A 99 1.80 -3.30 -12.45
CA ALA A 99 2.51 -3.84 -11.29
C ALA A 99 4.00 -4.02 -11.60
N ASP A 100 4.35 -4.46 -12.80
CA ASP A 100 5.75 -4.63 -13.20
C ASP A 100 6.49 -3.30 -13.22
N ARG A 101 5.84 -2.24 -13.64
CA ARG A 101 6.47 -0.91 -13.61
C ARG A 101 6.78 -0.48 -12.19
N PHE A 102 5.86 -0.72 -11.26
CA PHE A 102 6.09 -0.41 -9.86
C PHE A 102 7.18 -1.32 -9.29
N ALA A 103 7.20 -2.60 -9.69
CA ALA A 103 8.25 -3.52 -9.24
C ALA A 103 9.62 -3.06 -9.69
N MET A 104 9.75 -2.56 -10.91
CA MET A 104 11.02 -2.05 -11.41
C MET A 104 11.47 -0.83 -10.60
N ALA A 105 10.56 0.08 -10.31
CA ALA A 105 10.86 1.26 -9.50
C ALA A 105 11.26 0.85 -8.08
N CYS A 106 10.57 -0.13 -7.51
CA CYS A 106 10.90 -0.63 -6.18
C CYS A 106 12.26 -1.30 -6.15
N SER A 107 12.57 -2.09 -7.17
CA SER A 107 13.88 -2.76 -7.27
C SER A 107 15.00 -1.76 -7.35
N ALA A 108 14.82 -0.68 -8.11
CA ALA A 108 15.81 0.38 -8.21
C ALA A 108 16.02 1.05 -6.86
N ARG A 109 14.94 1.28 -6.11
CA ARG A 109 15.02 1.90 -4.79
C ARG A 109 15.76 1.00 -3.80
N LEU A 110 15.51 -0.31 -3.85
CA LEU A 110 16.21 -1.26 -2.98
C LEU A 110 17.70 -1.33 -3.29
N ALA A 111 18.06 -1.25 -4.56
CA ALA A 111 19.46 -1.34 -4.99
C ALA A 111 20.22 -0.05 -4.67
N GLY A 112 19.53 1.04 -4.69
CA GLY A 112 20.13 2.33 -4.44
C GLY A 112 20.07 2.78 -3.03
#